data_8de8ce85b36ad576d45b3edd83ecb229
#
_entry.id   8de8ce85b36ad576d45b3edd83ecb229
#
_cell.length_a   1.000
_cell.length_b   1.000
_cell.length_c   1.000
_cell.angle_alpha   90.00
_cell.angle_beta   90.00
_cell.angle_gamma   90.00
#
_symmetry.space_group_name_H-M   'P 1'
#
loop_
_entity.id
_entity.type
_entity.pdbx_description
1 polymer ?
#
loop_
_entity_poly.entity_id
_entity_poly.type
_entity_poly.pdbx_seq_one_letter_code
_entity_poly.pdbx_strand_id
1 'polypeptide(L)' 'MAKENLMEFEGVVVDVLPNAKFKVQLQNGHIIIAQVSGKLRLNNIRVLLNDKVTVEVSVYDLTKGRIIWRAK' A
#
# COMPACT_ATOMS: atom_id res chain seq x y z
N MET A 1 15.61 -6.35 13.98
CA MET A 1 14.16 -6.54 13.85
C MET A 1 13.71 -6.01 12.52
N ALA A 2 12.81 -6.74 11.88
CA ALA A 2 12.36 -6.39 10.54
C ALA A 2 11.65 -5.04 10.48
N LYS A 3 11.02 -4.63 11.56
CA LYS A 3 10.28 -3.37 11.58
C LYS A 3 11.15 -2.14 11.32
N GLU A 4 12.41 -2.23 11.67
CA GLU A 4 13.30 -1.10 11.51
C GLU A 4 13.61 -0.81 10.04
N ASN A 5 13.29 -1.75 9.16
CA ASN A 5 13.59 -1.64 7.75
C ASN A 5 12.36 -1.29 6.93
N LEU A 6 11.29 -0.87 7.58
CA LEU A 6 10.06 -0.51 6.91
C LEU A 6 9.87 1.01 6.94
N MET A 7 9.44 1.56 5.82
CA MET A 7 9.14 2.98 5.70
C MET A 7 7.69 3.14 5.29
N GLU A 8 7.04 4.15 5.83
CA GLU A 8 5.65 4.45 5.48
C GLU A 8 5.61 5.60 4.50
N PHE A 9 4.80 5.45 3.47
CA PHE A 9 4.58 6.48 2.47
C PHE A 9 3.08 6.63 2.22
N GLU A 10 2.68 7.84 1.91
CA GLU A 10 1.33 8.09 1.43
C GLU A 10 1.30 7.97 -0.08
N GLY A 11 0.21 7.43 -0.60
CA GLY A 11 0.05 7.28 -2.03
C GLY A 11 -1.41 7.22 -2.41
N VAL A 12 -1.63 7.11 -3.71
CA VAL A 12 -2.98 7.04 -4.29
C VAL A 12 -3.06 5.76 -5.12
N VAL A 13 -4.16 5.04 -4.98
CA VAL A 13 -4.39 3.83 -5.77
C VAL A 13 -4.69 4.24 -7.20
N VAL A 14 -3.83 3.83 -8.13
CA VAL A 14 -3.95 4.19 -9.54
C VAL A 14 -4.44 3.03 -10.40
N ASP A 15 -4.43 1.81 -9.87
CA ASP A 15 -4.95 0.66 -10.58
C ASP A 15 -5.30 -0.44 -9.57
N VAL A 16 -6.26 -1.27 -9.92
CA VAL A 16 -6.70 -2.39 -9.10
C VAL A 16 -6.36 -3.67 -9.85
N LEU A 17 -5.55 -4.51 -9.21
CA LEU A 17 -5.07 -5.76 -9.81
C LEU A 17 -5.79 -6.95 -9.18
N PRO A 18 -5.74 -8.13 -9.83
CA PRO A 18 -6.32 -9.33 -9.23
C PRO A 18 -5.58 -9.72 -7.95
N ASN A 19 -6.22 -10.57 -7.14
CA ASN A 19 -5.65 -11.14 -5.92
C ASN A 19 -5.39 -10.09 -4.83
N ALA A 20 -6.27 -9.09 -4.73
CA ALA A 20 -6.19 -8.04 -3.72
C ALA A 20 -4.89 -7.26 -3.77
N LYS A 21 -4.37 -7.05 -4.97
CA LYS A 21 -3.18 -6.22 -5.20
C LYS A 21 -3.59 -4.92 -5.85
N PHE A 22 -2.78 -3.90 -5.62
CA PHE A 22 -3.09 -2.55 -6.10
C PHE A 22 -1.80 -1.87 -6.56
N LYS A 23 -1.90 -1.09 -7.63
CA LYS A 23 -0.82 -0.18 -7.98
C LYS A 23 -1.04 1.12 -7.23
N VAL A 24 -0.04 1.53 -6.48
CA VAL A 24 -0.11 2.75 -5.68
C VAL A 24 1.00 3.69 -6.13
N GLN A 25 0.62 4.90 -6.49
CA GLN A 25 1.58 5.93 -6.85
C GLN A 25 1.90 6.74 -5.60
N LEU A 26 3.16 6.73 -5.21
CA LEU A 26 3.63 7.45 -4.04
C LEU A 26 3.79 8.95 -4.36
N GLN A 27 3.92 9.76 -3.34
CA GLN A 27 4.03 11.21 -3.51
C GLN A 27 5.23 11.61 -4.36
N ASN A 28 6.29 10.80 -4.34
CA ASN A 28 7.48 11.07 -5.14
C ASN A 28 7.34 10.62 -6.60
N GLY A 29 6.16 10.12 -7.00
CA GLY A 29 5.90 9.65 -8.35
C GLY A 29 6.22 8.19 -8.59
N HIS A 30 6.81 7.52 -7.61
CA HIS A 30 7.16 6.11 -7.73
C HIS A 30 5.91 5.24 -7.60
N ILE A 31 5.78 4.22 -8.45
CA ILE A 31 4.63 3.32 -8.43
C ILE A 31 5.09 1.98 -7.88
N ILE A 32 4.35 1.48 -6.89
CA ILE A 32 4.62 0.18 -6.28
C ILE A 32 3.39 -0.71 -6.39
N ILE A 33 3.63 -2.02 -6.23
CA ILE A 33 2.54 -2.99 -6.11
C ILE A 33 2.33 -3.22 -4.62
N ALA A 34 1.13 -2.97 -4.13
CA ALA A 34 0.81 -3.09 -2.72
C ALA A 34 -0.29 -4.12 -2.51
N GLN A 35 -0.20 -4.85 -1.41
CA GLN A 35 -1.25 -5.76 -0.97
C GLN A 35 -1.94 -5.17 0.24
N VAL A 36 -3.21 -5.51 0.44
CA VAL A 36 -3.94 -5.11 1.64
C VAL A 36 -3.40 -5.90 2.82
N SER A 37 -3.08 -5.20 3.91
CA SER A 37 -2.60 -5.87 5.12
C SER A 37 -3.70 -6.77 5.70
N GLY A 38 -3.28 -7.77 6.48
CA GLY A 38 -4.23 -8.66 7.13
C GLY A 38 -5.18 -7.91 8.06
N LYS A 39 -4.68 -6.87 8.72
CA LYS A 39 -5.50 -6.06 9.62
C LYS A 39 -6.64 -5.37 8.88
N LEU A 40 -6.35 -4.77 7.73
CA LEU A 40 -7.39 -4.13 6.94
C LEU A 40 -8.38 -5.15 6.39
N ARG A 41 -7.88 -6.31 6.00
CA ARG A 41 -8.73 -7.39 5.49
C ARG A 41 -9.69 -7.89 6.57
N LEU A 42 -9.20 -8.04 7.79
CA LEU A 42 -10.03 -8.48 8.91
C LEU A 42 -11.12 -7.46 9.25
N ASN A 43 -10.86 -6.19 9.01
CA ASN A 43 -11.81 -5.12 9.30
C ASN A 43 -12.74 -4.84 8.11
N ASN A 44 -12.68 -5.65 7.07
CA ASN A 44 -13.50 -5.51 5.86
C ASN A 44 -13.35 -4.15 5.19
N ILE A 45 -12.18 -3.56 5.32
CA ILE A 45 -11.90 -2.28 4.67
C ILE A 45 -11.62 -2.53 3.19
N ARG A 46 -12.40 -1.89 2.34
CA ARG A 46 -12.27 -2.02 0.90
C ARG A 46 -11.45 -0.86 0.36
N VAL A 47 -10.45 -1.18 -0.45
CA VAL A 47 -9.62 -0.20 -1.12
C VAL A 47 -10.11 -0.05 -2.56
N LEU A 48 -10.33 1.19 -2.97
CA LEU A 48 -10.88 1.50 -4.29
C LEU A 48 -9.90 2.35 -5.09
N LEU A 49 -10.15 2.40 -6.40
CA LEU A 49 -9.38 3.26 -7.29
C LEU A 49 -9.46 4.71 -6.81
N ASN A 50 -8.35 5.41 -6.86
CA ASN A 50 -8.20 6.81 -6.43
C ASN A 50 -8.28 7.04 -4.92
N ASP A 51 -8.33 5.97 -4.13
CA ASP A 51 -8.26 6.12 -2.68
C ASP A 51 -6.86 6.53 -2.25
N LYS A 52 -6.81 7.40 -1.24
CA LYS A 52 -5.55 7.71 -0.58
C LYS A 52 -5.26 6.65 0.46
N VAL A 53 -4.06 6.12 0.44
CA VAL A 53 -3.66 5.04 1.33
C VAL A 53 -2.29 5.32 1.88
N THR A 54 -1.99 4.72 3.03
CA THR A 54 -0.64 4.69 3.58
C THR A 54 -0.10 3.29 3.33
N VAL A 55 1.07 3.21 2.75
CA VAL A 55 1.71 1.93 2.46
C VAL A 55 3.00 1.81 3.25
N GLU A 56 3.33 0.58 3.60
CA GLU A 56 4.57 0.23 4.28
C GLU A 56 5.44 -0.49 3.28
N VAL A 57 6.66 0.02 3.08
CA VAL A 57 7.57 -0.47 2.05
C VAL A 57 8.89 -0.85 2.72
N SER A 58 9.43 -2.01 2.36
CA SER A 58 10.74 -2.43 2.84
C SER A 58 11.82 -1.60 2.15
N VAL A 59 12.83 -1.17 2.91
CA VAL A 59 13.98 -0.47 2.34
C VAL A 59 14.80 -1.39 1.43
N TYR A 60 14.61 -2.70 1.56
CA TYR A 60 15.31 -3.67 0.73
C TYR A 60 14.60 -3.98 -0.58
N ASP A 61 13.33 -3.62 -0.69
CA ASP A 61 12.55 -3.83 -1.91
C ASP A 61 11.50 -2.74 -2.03
N LEU A 62 11.86 -1.69 -2.73
CA LEU A 62 11.00 -0.52 -2.88
C LEU A 62 9.92 -0.68 -3.93
N THR A 63 9.85 -1.86 -4.57
CA THR A 63 8.85 -2.11 -5.60
C THR A 63 7.58 -2.74 -5.06
N LYS A 64 7.61 -3.23 -3.84
CA LYS A 64 6.48 -3.90 -3.21
C LYS A 64 6.18 -3.27 -1.87
N GLY A 65 4.91 -3.22 -1.54
CA GLY A 65 4.49 -2.66 -0.27
C GLY A 65 3.21 -3.30 0.22
N ARG A 66 2.76 -2.79 1.37
CA ARG A 66 1.54 -3.26 2.01
C ARG A 66 0.72 -2.05 2.40
N ILE A 67 -0.55 -2.07 2.04
CA ILE A 67 -1.47 -1.01 2.47
C ILE A 67 -1.84 -1.27 3.92
N ILE A 68 -1.48 -0.34 4.80
CA ILE A 68 -1.73 -0.48 6.23
C ILE A 68 -2.80 0.48 6.72
N TRP A 69 -3.17 1.45 5.91
CA TRP A 69 -4.18 2.43 6.29
C TRP A 69 -4.84 2.99 5.04
N ARG A 70 -6.11 3.27 5.14
CA ARG A 70 -6.86 3.92 4.07
C ARG A 70 -7.42 5.22 4.61
N ALA A 71 -7.05 6.33 3.99
CA ALA A 71 -7.61 7.63 4.31
C ALA A 71 -8.92 7.80 3.56
N LYS A 72 -9.86 8.42 4.22
CA LYS A 72 -11.13 8.72 3.55
C LYS A 72 -11.03 10.02 2.78
#